data_821c0e96a83963767b950f4f6716c706
#
_entry.id   821c0e96a83963767b950f4f6716c706
#
_cell.length_a   1.000
_cell.length_b   1.000
_cell.length_c   1.000
_cell.angle_alpha   90.00
_cell.angle_beta   90.00
_cell.angle_gamma   90.00
#
_symmetry.space_group_name_H-M   'P 1'
#
loop_
_entity.id
_entity.type
_entity.pdbx_description
1 polymer ?
#
loop_
_entity_poly.entity_id
_entity_poly.type
_entity_poly.pdbx_seq_one_letter_code
_entity_poly.pdbx_strand_id
1 'polypeptide(L)'
;ADKPCLIAIDEFQQITKYGDDTNIEAALRTYIQRCHNAHFVFSGSHRHLMGAIFTSPARPFYQSVTLINLAPISLEKYQEFCQTHFERNGRSLEGDVVPQLYERFEGITSYMQRTMNILYTMTPKGSTCIASMIDTAINDLLDLSSDTYETLLYQMPEKQRALFMAIAAAGKAKAINSSEFVRKYHLSSASSVASAAKGLLEKDFITNDKGTYQVYDLFFKLWLQKTKL
;
A
#
# COMPACT_ATOMS: atom_id res chain seq x y z
N ALA A 1 7.60 -3.10 -37.34
CA ALA A 1 7.35 -1.66 -37.15
C ALA A 1 8.69 -0.99 -36.86
N ASP A 2 9.08 0.00 -37.69
CA ASP A 2 10.39 0.68 -37.57
C ASP A 2 10.38 1.82 -36.53
N LYS A 3 9.29 1.96 -35.78
CA LYS A 3 9.17 3.01 -34.77
C LYS A 3 9.60 2.46 -33.39
N PRO A 4 10.39 3.21 -32.62
CA PRO A 4 10.72 2.85 -31.25
C PRO A 4 9.45 2.79 -30.40
N CYS A 5 9.33 1.76 -29.58
CA CYS A 5 8.20 1.54 -28.66
C CYS A 5 8.68 1.59 -27.22
N LEU A 6 7.85 2.15 -26.34
CA LEU A 6 7.97 2.00 -24.90
C LEU A 6 6.82 1.12 -24.41
N ILE A 7 7.17 0.00 -23.78
CA ILE A 7 6.21 -0.99 -23.27
C ILE A 7 6.33 -1.00 -21.75
N ALA A 8 5.27 -0.57 -21.08
CA ALA A 8 5.16 -0.64 -19.61
C ALA A 8 4.30 -1.83 -19.21
N ILE A 9 4.83 -2.66 -18.30
CA ILE A 9 4.12 -3.80 -17.73
C ILE A 9 3.99 -3.55 -16.23
N ASP A 10 2.76 -3.32 -15.80
CA ASP A 10 2.44 -3.07 -14.40
C ASP A 10 2.19 -4.39 -13.65
N GLU A 11 2.34 -4.34 -12.30
CA GLU A 11 2.21 -5.50 -11.40
C GLU A 11 3.03 -6.72 -11.86
N PHE A 12 4.24 -6.46 -12.37
CA PHE A 12 5.09 -7.48 -13.00
C PHE A 12 5.41 -8.65 -12.07
N GLN A 13 5.38 -8.47 -10.74
CA GLN A 13 5.56 -9.58 -9.80
C GLN A 13 4.50 -10.68 -9.94
N GLN A 14 3.37 -10.40 -10.59
CA GLN A 14 2.35 -11.44 -10.85
C GLN A 14 2.88 -12.59 -11.71
N ILE A 15 3.93 -12.36 -12.48
CA ILE A 15 4.60 -13.40 -13.29
C ILE A 15 5.06 -14.60 -12.43
N THR A 16 5.35 -14.36 -11.14
CA THR A 16 5.76 -15.41 -10.21
C THR A 16 4.64 -16.37 -9.81
N LYS A 17 3.38 -16.02 -10.10
CA LYS A 17 2.21 -16.86 -9.80
C LYS A 17 1.92 -17.88 -10.90
N TYR A 18 2.49 -17.70 -12.08
CA TYR A 18 2.41 -18.69 -13.13
C TYR A 18 3.42 -19.81 -12.82
N GLY A 19 2.91 -21.01 -12.57
CA GLY A 19 3.67 -22.13 -12.03
C GLY A 19 4.88 -22.55 -12.87
N ASP A 20 5.72 -23.40 -12.27
CA ASP A 20 7.04 -23.82 -12.79
C ASP A 20 6.99 -24.54 -14.16
N ASP A 21 5.86 -25.08 -14.58
CA ASP A 21 5.73 -25.88 -15.79
C ASP A 21 5.88 -25.10 -17.11
N THR A 22 5.80 -23.77 -17.08
CA THR A 22 5.78 -22.97 -18.32
C THR A 22 7.02 -22.15 -18.56
N ASN A 23 7.92 -22.01 -17.58
CA ASN A 23 9.11 -21.16 -17.63
C ASN A 23 8.86 -19.79 -18.32
N ILE A 24 7.72 -19.19 -17.97
CA ILE A 24 7.20 -17.96 -18.59
C ILE A 24 8.21 -16.81 -18.47
N GLU A 25 8.91 -16.72 -17.34
CA GLU A 25 9.94 -15.69 -17.16
C GLU A 25 11.07 -15.82 -18.18
N ALA A 26 11.56 -17.05 -18.43
CA ALA A 26 12.63 -17.27 -19.38
C ALA A 26 12.17 -17.03 -20.82
N ALA A 27 10.96 -17.47 -21.15
CA ALA A 27 10.35 -17.21 -22.44
C ALA A 27 10.20 -15.70 -22.69
N LEU A 28 9.62 -14.97 -21.74
CA LEU A 28 9.42 -13.53 -21.83
C LEU A 28 10.75 -12.79 -21.96
N ARG A 29 11.76 -13.15 -21.16
CA ARG A 29 13.11 -12.57 -21.29
C ARG A 29 13.67 -12.79 -22.70
N THR A 30 13.53 -14.00 -23.24
CA THR A 30 14.02 -14.31 -24.58
C THR A 30 13.36 -13.43 -25.65
N TYR A 31 12.04 -13.21 -25.54
CA TYR A 31 11.34 -12.31 -26.46
C TYR A 31 11.80 -10.86 -26.31
N ILE A 32 11.92 -10.36 -25.08
CA ILE A 32 12.38 -8.99 -24.79
C ILE A 32 13.76 -8.74 -25.37
N GLN A 33 14.69 -9.68 -25.23
CA GLN A 33 16.05 -9.56 -25.77
C GLN A 33 16.11 -9.50 -27.30
N ARG A 34 15.08 -10.00 -27.98
CA ARG A 34 14.96 -9.93 -29.45
C ARG A 34 14.30 -8.64 -29.95
N CYS A 35 13.72 -7.87 -29.06
CA CYS A 35 13.05 -6.62 -29.41
C CYS A 35 14.04 -5.47 -29.48
N HIS A 36 14.66 -5.23 -30.63
CA HIS A 36 15.68 -4.19 -30.80
C HIS A 36 15.12 -2.76 -30.77
N ASN A 37 13.82 -2.58 -31.09
CA ASN A 37 13.17 -1.28 -31.19
C ASN A 37 12.19 -1.01 -30.01
N ALA A 38 12.26 -1.79 -28.92
CA ALA A 38 11.39 -1.61 -27.78
C ALA A 38 12.20 -1.44 -26.48
N HIS A 39 11.77 -0.50 -25.67
CA HIS A 39 12.20 -0.34 -24.28
C HIS A 39 11.11 -0.83 -23.35
N PHE A 40 11.49 -1.56 -22.31
CA PHE A 40 10.55 -2.14 -21.35
C PHE A 40 10.70 -1.47 -20.00
N VAL A 41 9.57 -1.14 -19.38
CA VAL A 41 9.45 -0.66 -18.00
C VAL A 41 8.59 -1.65 -17.24
N PHE A 42 9.11 -2.16 -16.14
CA PHE A 42 8.39 -3.06 -15.25
C PHE A 42 8.08 -2.30 -13.95
N SER A 43 6.81 -2.23 -13.59
CA SER A 43 6.39 -1.67 -12.30
C SER A 43 5.73 -2.73 -11.43
N GLY A 44 5.74 -2.53 -10.13
CA GLY A 44 5.11 -3.44 -9.17
C GLY A 44 5.13 -2.88 -7.76
N SER A 45 4.06 -3.16 -7.04
CA SER A 45 3.83 -2.69 -5.67
C SER A 45 4.57 -3.53 -4.62
N HIS A 46 4.86 -4.80 -4.92
CA HIS A 46 5.53 -5.74 -4.00
C HIS A 46 7.05 -5.66 -4.14
N ARG A 47 7.66 -4.71 -3.40
CA ARG A 47 9.11 -4.44 -3.47
C ARG A 47 9.99 -5.68 -3.33
N HIS A 48 9.67 -6.59 -2.40
CA HIS A 48 10.46 -7.81 -2.18
C HIS A 48 10.35 -8.78 -3.35
N LEU A 49 9.15 -8.97 -3.91
CA LEU A 49 8.97 -9.84 -5.07
C LEU A 49 9.63 -9.26 -6.32
N MET A 50 9.44 -7.96 -6.58
CA MET A 50 10.14 -7.27 -7.66
C MET A 50 11.65 -7.37 -7.50
N GLY A 51 12.17 -7.13 -6.30
CA GLY A 51 13.59 -7.31 -6.00
C GLY A 51 14.05 -8.73 -6.29
N ALA A 52 13.35 -9.75 -5.82
CA ALA A 52 13.70 -11.14 -6.04
C ALA A 52 13.78 -11.53 -7.53
N ILE A 53 12.87 -11.02 -8.38
CA ILE A 53 12.87 -11.29 -9.83
C ILE A 53 14.17 -10.80 -10.48
N PHE A 54 14.66 -9.61 -10.12
CA PHE A 54 15.76 -8.94 -10.80
C PHE A 54 17.12 -9.08 -10.09
N THR A 55 17.16 -9.44 -8.81
CA THR A 55 18.40 -9.54 -8.03
C THR A 55 18.81 -10.96 -7.66
N SER A 56 17.92 -11.94 -7.82
CA SER A 56 18.25 -13.34 -7.51
C SER A 56 18.97 -14.01 -8.68
N PRO A 57 20.20 -14.58 -8.48
CA PRO A 57 20.93 -15.29 -9.54
C PRO A 57 20.18 -16.49 -10.14
N ALA A 58 19.23 -17.06 -9.37
CA ALA A 58 18.43 -18.21 -9.82
C ALA A 58 17.27 -17.82 -10.78
N ARG A 59 17.03 -16.51 -11.00
CA ARG A 59 15.90 -16.04 -11.80
C ARG A 59 16.33 -15.63 -13.21
N PRO A 60 15.47 -15.86 -14.21
CA PRO A 60 15.77 -15.49 -15.60
C PRO A 60 16.10 -14.01 -15.81
N PHE A 61 15.43 -13.10 -15.09
CA PHE A 61 15.65 -11.66 -15.22
C PHE A 61 16.81 -11.10 -14.36
N TYR A 62 17.63 -11.97 -13.78
CA TYR A 62 18.80 -11.52 -13.00
C TYR A 62 19.66 -10.49 -13.75
N GLN A 63 19.90 -9.33 -13.11
CA GLN A 63 20.69 -8.22 -13.63
C GLN A 63 20.30 -7.74 -15.04
N SER A 64 19.05 -7.89 -15.45
CA SER A 64 18.59 -7.51 -16.79
C SER A 64 17.98 -6.10 -16.88
N VAL A 65 17.86 -5.40 -15.77
CA VAL A 65 17.23 -4.07 -15.68
C VAL A 65 18.00 -3.14 -14.74
N THR A 66 17.77 -1.84 -14.89
CA THR A 66 18.12 -0.84 -13.88
C THR A 66 16.97 -0.70 -12.89
N LEU A 67 17.24 -0.95 -11.60
CA LEU A 67 16.23 -0.80 -10.55
C LEU A 67 16.09 0.66 -10.11
N ILE A 68 14.89 1.17 -10.15
CA ILE A 68 14.53 2.50 -9.66
C ILE A 68 13.57 2.32 -8.48
N ASN A 69 14.01 2.73 -7.29
CA ASN A 69 13.16 2.74 -6.12
C ASN A 69 12.45 4.11 -6.01
N LEU A 70 11.12 4.10 -6.08
CA LEU A 70 10.33 5.30 -5.85
C LEU A 70 10.19 5.53 -4.34
N ALA A 71 10.70 6.67 -3.89
CA ALA A 71 10.45 7.19 -2.54
C ALA A 71 9.13 7.98 -2.51
N PRO A 72 8.54 8.20 -1.32
CA PRO A 72 7.45 9.15 -1.17
C PRO A 72 7.81 10.52 -1.77
N ILE A 73 6.83 11.22 -2.32
CA ILE A 73 7.02 12.61 -2.74
C ILE A 73 7.39 13.43 -1.49
N SER A 74 8.39 14.30 -1.57
CA SER A 74 8.78 15.11 -0.39
C SER A 74 7.63 15.99 0.08
N LEU A 75 7.58 16.22 1.40
CA LEU A 75 6.54 17.04 2.03
C LEU A 75 6.44 18.42 1.35
N GLU A 76 7.59 19.06 1.10
CA GLU A 76 7.64 20.41 0.53
C GLU A 76 7.00 20.46 -0.86
N LYS A 77 7.34 19.50 -1.74
CA LYS A 77 6.77 19.42 -3.09
C LYS A 77 5.28 19.12 -3.08
N TYR A 78 4.86 18.23 -2.16
CA TYR A 78 3.45 17.88 -2.05
C TYR A 78 2.62 19.05 -1.48
N GLN A 79 3.18 19.79 -0.51
CA GLN A 79 2.56 20.98 0.06
C GLN A 79 2.41 22.09 -0.98
N GLU A 80 3.47 22.40 -1.75
CA GLU A 80 3.42 23.36 -2.85
C GLU A 80 2.35 22.99 -3.89
N PHE A 81 2.28 21.72 -4.26
CA PHE A 81 1.26 21.22 -5.15
C PHE A 81 -0.16 21.47 -4.61
N CYS A 82 -0.42 21.11 -3.35
CA CYS A 82 -1.73 21.29 -2.73
C CYS A 82 -2.10 22.77 -2.62
N GLN A 83 -1.20 23.63 -2.17
CA GLN A 83 -1.41 25.09 -2.08
C GLN A 83 -1.78 25.67 -3.44
N THR A 84 -0.97 25.35 -4.45
CA THR A 84 -1.23 25.82 -5.83
C THR A 84 -2.62 25.43 -6.34
N HIS A 85 -3.06 24.19 -6.05
CA HIS A 85 -4.38 23.73 -6.47
C HIS A 85 -5.53 24.43 -5.73
N PHE A 86 -5.40 24.68 -4.44
CA PHE A 86 -6.40 25.41 -3.66
C PHE A 86 -6.50 26.85 -4.13
N GLU A 87 -5.37 27.56 -4.24
CA GLU A 87 -5.30 28.97 -4.64
C GLU A 87 -5.86 29.22 -6.06
N ARG A 88 -5.48 28.40 -7.04
CA ARG A 88 -6.00 28.49 -8.42
C ARG A 88 -7.52 28.40 -8.51
N ASN A 89 -8.15 27.81 -7.52
CA ASN A 89 -9.58 27.62 -7.46
C ASN A 89 -10.26 28.53 -6.40
N GLY A 90 -9.56 29.58 -5.95
CA GLY A 90 -10.08 30.58 -5.02
C GLY A 90 -10.32 30.04 -3.61
N ARG A 91 -9.50 29.11 -3.14
CA ARG A 91 -9.49 28.56 -1.77
C ARG A 91 -8.13 28.82 -1.13
N SER A 92 -8.09 28.80 0.18
CA SER A 92 -6.84 28.83 0.94
C SER A 92 -6.60 27.52 1.66
N LEU A 93 -5.34 27.22 1.95
CA LEU A 93 -4.94 26.01 2.67
C LEU A 93 -4.03 26.42 3.83
N GLU A 94 -4.41 26.06 5.06
CA GLU A 94 -3.59 26.30 6.24
C GLU A 94 -2.31 25.47 6.19
N GLY A 95 -1.20 26.06 6.63
CA GLY A 95 0.14 25.50 6.41
C GLY A 95 0.44 24.18 7.09
N ASP A 96 -0.32 23.79 8.10
CA ASP A 96 -0.14 22.54 8.86
C ASP A 96 -1.03 21.38 8.41
N VAL A 97 -2.00 21.60 7.51
CA VAL A 97 -2.89 20.55 6.97
C VAL A 97 -2.10 19.45 6.27
N VAL A 98 -1.24 19.82 5.32
CA VAL A 98 -0.45 18.86 4.56
C VAL A 98 0.59 18.13 5.43
N PRO A 99 1.35 18.82 6.31
CA PRO A 99 2.24 18.15 7.25
C PRO A 99 1.55 17.09 8.13
N GLN A 100 0.39 17.41 8.71
CA GLN A 100 -0.36 16.44 9.53
C GLN A 100 -0.80 15.21 8.73
N LEU A 101 -1.28 15.39 7.50
CA LEU A 101 -1.62 14.27 6.63
C LEU A 101 -0.39 13.46 6.22
N TYR A 102 0.73 14.13 5.96
CA TYR A 102 1.98 13.49 5.59
C TYR A 102 2.50 12.58 6.70
N GLU A 103 2.47 13.04 7.94
CA GLU A 103 2.83 12.25 9.12
C GLU A 103 1.86 11.08 9.30
N ARG A 104 0.55 11.35 9.24
CA ARG A 104 -0.51 10.36 9.47
C ARG A 104 -0.49 9.21 8.48
N PHE A 105 -0.16 9.48 7.23
CA PHE A 105 -0.12 8.50 6.15
C PHE A 105 1.30 8.14 5.69
N GLU A 106 2.32 8.50 6.47
CA GLU A 106 3.73 8.16 6.20
C GLU A 106 4.17 8.56 4.77
N GLY A 107 3.63 9.65 4.22
CA GLY A 107 3.92 10.14 2.87
C GLY A 107 3.33 9.30 1.74
N ILE A 108 2.45 8.34 2.04
CA ILE A 108 1.81 7.51 0.99
C ILE A 108 0.78 8.35 0.23
N THR A 109 1.15 8.73 -0.98
CA THR A 109 0.44 9.71 -1.80
C THR A 109 -1.03 9.36 -2.04
N SER A 110 -1.38 8.08 -2.21
CA SER A 110 -2.76 7.67 -2.48
C SER A 110 -3.73 8.01 -1.36
N TYR A 111 -3.34 7.81 -0.10
CA TYR A 111 -4.17 8.16 1.07
C TYR A 111 -4.24 9.68 1.26
N MET A 112 -3.11 10.35 1.11
CA MET A 112 -3.04 11.81 1.18
C MET A 112 -3.93 12.46 0.12
N GLN A 113 -3.83 12.02 -1.13
CA GLN A 113 -4.60 12.58 -2.24
C GLN A 113 -6.12 12.35 -2.06
N ARG A 114 -6.53 11.17 -1.62
CA ARG A 114 -7.95 10.89 -1.34
C ARG A 114 -8.48 11.82 -0.25
N THR A 115 -7.74 12.00 0.84
CA THR A 115 -8.14 12.89 1.94
C THR A 115 -8.13 14.36 1.50
N MET A 116 -7.10 14.81 0.77
CA MET A 116 -7.03 16.17 0.24
C MET A 116 -8.16 16.47 -0.74
N ASN A 117 -8.61 15.48 -1.52
CA ASN A 117 -9.76 15.64 -2.41
C ASN A 117 -11.07 15.90 -1.65
N ILE A 118 -11.30 15.18 -0.55
CA ILE A 118 -12.45 15.45 0.33
C ILE A 118 -12.32 16.84 0.96
N LEU A 119 -11.16 17.17 1.53
CA LEU A 119 -10.91 18.49 2.12
C LEU A 119 -11.13 19.61 1.11
N TYR A 120 -10.67 19.44 -0.11
CA TYR A 120 -10.93 20.41 -1.20
C TYR A 120 -12.42 20.57 -1.49
N THR A 121 -13.18 19.48 -1.51
CA THR A 121 -14.63 19.50 -1.73
C THR A 121 -15.38 20.15 -0.57
N MET A 122 -14.94 19.90 0.66
CA MET A 122 -15.52 20.48 1.88
C MET A 122 -15.20 21.98 2.05
N THR A 123 -14.19 22.51 1.35
CA THR A 123 -13.78 23.91 1.48
C THR A 123 -14.44 24.75 0.40
N PRO A 124 -15.40 25.64 0.70
CA PRO A 124 -16.02 26.52 -0.28
C PRO A 124 -15.02 27.52 -0.89
N LYS A 125 -15.34 28.06 -2.07
CA LYS A 125 -14.55 29.17 -2.64
C LYS A 125 -14.56 30.36 -1.69
N GLY A 126 -13.43 31.02 -1.55
CA GLY A 126 -13.24 32.13 -0.61
C GLY A 126 -12.96 31.71 0.83
N SER A 127 -12.95 30.40 1.12
CA SER A 127 -12.70 29.86 2.47
C SER A 127 -11.33 29.20 2.60
N THR A 128 -10.92 28.95 3.84
CA THR A 128 -9.65 28.30 4.18
C THR A 128 -9.91 26.88 4.67
N CYS A 129 -9.21 25.90 4.11
CA CYS A 129 -9.12 24.56 4.64
C CYS A 129 -8.21 24.58 5.87
N ILE A 130 -8.72 24.12 7.00
CA ILE A 130 -8.01 24.13 8.31
C ILE A 130 -7.80 22.70 8.83
N ALA A 131 -6.80 22.50 9.67
CA ALA A 131 -6.40 21.19 10.16
C ALA A 131 -7.53 20.44 10.91
N SER A 132 -8.42 21.14 11.59
CA SER A 132 -9.56 20.51 12.28
C SER A 132 -10.54 19.79 11.34
N MET A 133 -10.49 20.05 10.03
CA MET A 133 -11.32 19.36 9.04
C MET A 133 -10.79 17.97 8.68
N ILE A 134 -9.54 17.64 9.01
CA ILE A 134 -8.89 16.39 8.61
C ILE A 134 -9.64 15.16 9.11
N ASP A 135 -10.00 15.14 10.39
CA ASP A 135 -10.68 13.98 10.96
C ASP A 135 -12.07 13.77 10.36
N THR A 136 -12.79 14.86 10.05
CA THR A 136 -14.07 14.77 9.34
C THR A 136 -13.89 14.17 7.95
N ALA A 137 -12.92 14.66 7.18
CA ALA A 137 -12.64 14.15 5.84
C ALA A 137 -12.22 12.66 5.83
N ILE A 138 -11.43 12.25 6.82
CA ILE A 138 -11.06 10.84 6.98
C ILE A 138 -12.29 10.00 7.36
N ASN A 139 -13.10 10.47 8.28
CA ASN A 139 -14.33 9.77 8.69
C ASN A 139 -15.28 9.55 7.51
N ASP A 140 -15.48 10.56 6.67
CA ASP A 140 -16.28 10.42 5.45
C ASP A 140 -15.74 9.32 4.52
N LEU A 141 -14.43 9.24 4.35
CA LEU A 141 -13.79 8.17 3.57
C LEU A 141 -13.97 6.78 4.18
N LEU A 142 -13.88 6.69 5.51
CA LEU A 142 -14.08 5.42 6.23
C LEU A 142 -15.53 4.96 6.13
N ASP A 143 -16.47 5.87 6.27
CA ASP A 143 -17.91 5.57 6.21
C ASP A 143 -18.31 5.11 4.80
N LEU A 144 -17.76 5.74 3.74
CA LEU A 144 -17.93 5.30 2.34
C LEU A 144 -17.42 3.87 2.08
N SER A 145 -16.44 3.41 2.85
CA SER A 145 -15.82 2.10 2.66
C SER A 145 -16.30 1.04 3.66
N SER A 146 -17.17 1.42 4.61
CA SER A 146 -17.56 0.59 5.76
C SER A 146 -18.13 -0.76 5.36
N ASP A 147 -19.09 -0.80 4.44
CA ASP A 147 -19.73 -2.04 3.97
C ASP A 147 -18.71 -2.99 3.32
N THR A 148 -17.75 -2.43 2.58
CA THR A 148 -16.66 -3.20 1.97
C THR A 148 -15.77 -3.83 3.03
N TYR A 149 -15.38 -3.05 4.04
CA TYR A 149 -14.53 -3.54 5.13
C TYR A 149 -15.24 -4.58 6.00
N GLU A 150 -16.52 -4.40 6.27
CA GLU A 150 -17.32 -5.41 6.97
C GLU A 150 -17.40 -6.72 6.19
N THR A 151 -17.65 -6.64 4.89
CA THR A 151 -17.68 -7.81 4.01
C THR A 151 -16.35 -8.55 4.00
N LEU A 152 -15.23 -7.83 3.88
CA LEU A 152 -13.89 -8.42 3.93
C LEU A 152 -13.60 -9.11 5.26
N LEU A 153 -13.97 -8.49 6.38
CA LEU A 153 -13.84 -9.11 7.70
C LEU A 153 -14.69 -10.38 7.84
N TYR A 154 -15.91 -10.36 7.34
CA TYR A 154 -16.82 -11.50 7.41
C TYR A 154 -16.27 -12.70 6.62
N GLN A 155 -15.65 -12.45 5.48
CA GLN A 155 -15.05 -13.48 4.62
C GLN A 155 -13.74 -14.04 5.18
N MET A 156 -13.13 -13.37 6.15
CA MET A 156 -11.88 -13.86 6.75
C MET A 156 -12.14 -15.09 7.65
N PRO A 157 -11.33 -16.16 7.53
CA PRO A 157 -11.31 -17.22 8.52
C PRO A 157 -11.08 -16.66 9.92
N GLU A 158 -11.75 -17.21 10.92
CA GLU A 158 -11.75 -16.70 12.30
C GLU A 158 -10.34 -16.37 12.84
N LYS A 159 -9.38 -17.28 12.67
CA LYS A 159 -7.99 -17.10 13.15
C LYS A 159 -7.25 -15.98 12.40
N GLN A 160 -7.53 -15.82 11.11
CA GLN A 160 -6.98 -14.72 10.32
C GLN A 160 -7.58 -13.39 10.78
N ARG A 161 -8.89 -13.32 10.96
CA ARG A 161 -9.58 -12.12 11.46
C ARG A 161 -9.09 -11.73 12.84
N ALA A 162 -8.95 -12.67 13.78
CA ALA A 162 -8.43 -12.38 15.11
C ALA A 162 -7.00 -11.79 15.07
N LEU A 163 -6.11 -12.37 14.28
CA LEU A 163 -4.75 -11.84 14.09
C LEU A 163 -4.75 -10.48 13.39
N PHE A 164 -5.59 -10.30 12.37
CA PHE A 164 -5.72 -9.04 11.64
C PHE A 164 -6.13 -7.89 12.56
N MET A 165 -7.13 -8.12 13.41
CA MET A 165 -7.56 -7.15 14.43
C MET A 165 -6.46 -6.88 15.46
N ALA A 166 -5.73 -7.90 15.91
CA ALA A 166 -4.61 -7.73 16.82
C ALA A 166 -3.49 -6.86 16.23
N ILE A 167 -3.16 -7.06 14.94
CA ILE A 167 -2.17 -6.23 14.24
C ILE A 167 -2.69 -4.80 14.06
N ALA A 168 -3.97 -4.61 13.74
CA ALA A 168 -4.58 -3.29 13.62
C ALA A 168 -4.55 -2.53 14.95
N ALA A 169 -4.83 -3.20 16.06
CA ALA A 169 -4.76 -2.64 17.42
C ALA A 169 -3.33 -2.26 17.82
N ALA A 170 -2.34 -3.09 17.45
CA ALA A 170 -0.93 -2.82 17.73
C ALA A 170 -0.36 -1.68 16.86
N GLY A 171 -0.99 -1.39 15.71
CA GLY A 171 -0.49 -0.44 14.71
C GLY A 171 0.68 -1.00 13.92
N LYS A 172 1.85 -1.15 14.54
CA LYS A 172 3.05 -1.85 14.02
C LYS A 172 3.41 -2.97 15.00
N ALA A 173 3.14 -4.22 14.62
CA ALA A 173 3.32 -5.39 15.47
C ALA A 173 4.65 -6.07 15.20
N LYS A 174 5.41 -6.37 16.25
CA LYS A 174 6.63 -7.19 16.18
C LYS A 174 6.44 -8.47 16.98
N ALA A 175 7.23 -9.50 16.66
CA ALA A 175 7.22 -10.77 17.37
C ALA A 175 5.81 -11.33 17.60
N ILE A 176 4.96 -11.31 16.58
CA ILE A 176 3.53 -11.70 16.66
C ILE A 176 3.31 -13.14 17.15
N ASN A 177 4.34 -14.02 17.05
CA ASN A 177 4.31 -15.39 17.53
C ASN A 177 4.79 -15.53 19.00
N SER A 178 5.17 -14.42 19.67
CA SER A 178 5.60 -14.49 21.06
C SER A 178 4.44 -14.83 21.99
N SER A 179 4.75 -15.51 23.10
CA SER A 179 3.74 -15.82 24.14
C SER A 179 3.09 -14.55 24.71
N GLU A 180 3.84 -13.45 24.73
CA GLU A 180 3.33 -12.15 25.19
C GLU A 180 2.26 -11.62 24.23
N PHE A 181 2.54 -11.57 22.92
CA PHE A 181 1.60 -11.09 21.90
C PHE A 181 0.36 -11.99 21.84
N VAL A 182 0.55 -13.30 21.81
CA VAL A 182 -0.54 -14.29 21.78
C VAL A 182 -1.47 -14.10 22.98
N ARG A 183 -0.92 -13.93 24.19
CA ARG A 183 -1.71 -13.71 25.41
C ARG A 183 -2.38 -12.35 25.42
N LYS A 184 -1.66 -11.28 25.05
CA LYS A 184 -2.18 -9.90 25.03
C LYS A 184 -3.42 -9.77 24.16
N TYR A 185 -3.45 -10.44 23.02
CA TYR A 185 -4.55 -10.35 22.05
C TYR A 185 -5.45 -11.57 22.03
N HIS A 186 -5.36 -12.45 23.06
CA HIS A 186 -6.19 -13.65 23.22
C HIS A 186 -6.20 -14.57 22.00
N LEU A 187 -5.05 -14.70 21.33
CA LEU A 187 -4.89 -15.57 20.16
C LEU A 187 -4.68 -17.04 20.60
N SER A 188 -4.95 -17.99 19.69
CA SER A 188 -5.00 -19.42 20.06
C SER A 188 -3.61 -19.98 20.43
N SER A 189 -2.61 -19.85 19.54
CA SER A 189 -1.25 -20.36 19.72
C SER A 189 -0.28 -19.74 18.73
N ALA A 190 1.02 -19.82 19.02
CA ALA A 190 2.07 -19.31 18.13
C ALA A 190 2.04 -19.96 16.73
N SER A 191 1.78 -21.27 16.63
CA SER A 191 1.65 -21.97 15.35
C SER A 191 0.42 -21.54 14.56
N SER A 192 -0.70 -21.32 15.24
CA SER A 192 -1.92 -20.79 14.63
C SER A 192 -1.72 -19.36 14.10
N VAL A 193 -1.01 -18.52 14.85
CA VAL A 193 -0.64 -17.16 14.44
C VAL A 193 0.26 -17.18 13.20
N ALA A 194 1.27 -18.05 13.15
CA ALA A 194 2.14 -18.19 11.99
C ALA A 194 1.38 -18.59 10.73
N SER A 195 0.46 -19.55 10.84
CA SER A 195 -0.39 -19.97 9.72
C SER A 195 -1.35 -18.87 9.28
N ALA A 196 -1.98 -18.16 10.23
CA ALA A 196 -2.86 -17.05 9.95
C ALA A 196 -2.13 -15.89 9.27
N ALA A 197 -0.92 -15.55 9.76
CA ALA A 197 -0.08 -14.51 9.17
C ALA A 197 0.30 -14.82 7.72
N LYS A 198 0.67 -16.08 7.43
CA LYS A 198 0.95 -16.52 6.06
C LYS A 198 -0.25 -16.27 5.14
N GLY A 199 -1.45 -16.68 5.54
CA GLY A 199 -2.66 -16.48 4.73
C GLY A 199 -3.06 -15.00 4.57
N LEU A 200 -2.80 -14.15 5.57
CA LEU A 200 -3.02 -12.71 5.47
C LEU A 200 -2.00 -12.01 4.55
N LEU A 201 -0.73 -12.45 4.56
CA LEU A 201 0.31 -11.97 3.66
C LEU A 201 0.04 -12.37 2.20
N GLU A 202 -0.37 -13.62 1.96
CA GLU A 202 -0.72 -14.13 0.62
C GLU A 202 -1.89 -13.37 -0.01
N LYS A 203 -2.78 -12.82 0.81
CA LYS A 203 -3.96 -12.05 0.38
C LYS A 203 -3.75 -10.54 0.46
N ASP A 204 -2.55 -10.07 0.77
CA ASP A 204 -2.20 -8.66 0.90
C ASP A 204 -3.02 -7.88 1.95
N PHE A 205 -3.54 -8.54 2.99
CA PHE A 205 -4.19 -7.85 4.10
C PHE A 205 -3.20 -7.21 5.06
N ILE A 206 -2.02 -7.81 5.20
CA ILE A 206 -0.92 -7.29 6.03
C ILE A 206 0.37 -7.27 5.24
N THR A 207 1.29 -6.41 5.68
CA THR A 207 2.68 -6.40 5.21
C THR A 207 3.61 -6.87 6.31
N ASN A 208 4.78 -7.35 5.92
CA ASN A 208 5.88 -7.66 6.83
C ASN A 208 7.16 -7.01 6.30
N ASP A 209 7.65 -6.01 6.99
CA ASP A 209 8.96 -5.43 6.73
C ASP A 209 9.90 -5.74 7.91
N LYS A 210 10.90 -6.59 7.63
CA LYS A 210 11.93 -7.01 8.61
C LYS A 210 11.36 -7.43 9.97
N GLY A 211 10.28 -8.21 9.94
CA GLY A 211 9.63 -8.72 11.16
C GLY A 211 8.63 -7.77 11.80
N THR A 212 8.36 -6.62 11.18
CA THR A 212 7.31 -5.68 11.59
C THR A 212 6.08 -5.88 10.70
N TYR A 213 4.99 -6.30 11.31
CA TYR A 213 3.70 -6.52 10.65
C TYR A 213 2.81 -5.30 10.82
N GLN A 214 2.10 -4.93 9.76
CA GLN A 214 1.08 -3.87 9.79
C GLN A 214 -0.03 -4.18 8.78
N VAL A 215 -1.20 -3.62 9.01
CA VAL A 215 -2.29 -3.68 8.03
C VAL A 215 -1.86 -2.95 6.76
N TYR A 216 -2.09 -3.58 5.60
CA TYR A 216 -1.69 -3.01 4.30
C TYR A 216 -2.49 -1.76 3.97
N ASP A 217 -3.82 -1.82 4.07
CA ASP A 217 -4.70 -0.67 3.84
C ASP A 217 -4.83 0.18 5.11
N LEU A 218 -4.27 1.40 5.08
CA LEU A 218 -4.30 2.31 6.21
C LEU A 218 -5.72 2.80 6.54
N PHE A 219 -6.61 2.97 5.56
CA PHE A 219 -8.00 3.31 5.86
C PHE A 219 -8.74 2.15 6.51
N PHE A 220 -8.49 0.91 6.08
CA PHE A 220 -9.04 -0.26 6.76
C PHE A 220 -8.55 -0.35 8.22
N LYS A 221 -7.26 -0.10 8.46
CA LYS A 221 -6.70 -0.02 9.82
C LYS A 221 -7.43 1.04 10.66
N LEU A 222 -7.57 2.26 10.13
CA LEU A 222 -8.25 3.35 10.85
C LEU A 222 -9.72 3.03 11.12
N TRP A 223 -10.40 2.43 10.15
CA TRP A 223 -11.79 1.99 10.32
C TRP A 223 -11.91 0.93 11.41
N LEU A 224 -11.03 -0.07 11.47
CA LEU A 224 -10.99 -1.06 12.55
C LEU A 224 -10.80 -0.41 13.92
N GLN A 225 -9.84 0.52 14.01
CA GLN A 225 -9.56 1.25 15.25
C GLN A 225 -10.74 2.10 15.73
N LYS A 226 -11.52 2.64 14.80
CA LYS A 226 -12.71 3.44 15.11
C LYS A 226 -13.90 2.59 15.52
N THR A 227 -14.13 1.43 14.90
CA THR A 227 -15.40 0.72 14.95
C THR A 227 -15.39 -0.61 15.70
N LYS A 228 -14.24 -1.26 15.80
CA LYS A 228 -14.12 -2.65 16.31
C LYS A 228 -13.10 -2.81 17.44
N LEU A 229 -12.32 -1.77 17.76
CA LEU A 229 -11.30 -1.77 18.79
C LEU A 229 -11.54 -0.68 19.83
#